data_49532625802f51afa792973d559821a6
#
_entry.id   49532625802f51afa792973d559821a6
#
_cell.length_a   1.000
_cell.length_b   1.000
_cell.length_c   1.000
_cell.angle_alpha   90.00
_cell.angle_beta   90.00
_cell.angle_gamma   90.00
#
_symmetry.space_group_name_H-M   'P 1'
#
loop_
_entity.id
_entity.type
_entity.pdbx_description
1 polymer ?
#
loop_
_entity_poly.entity_id
_entity_poly.type
_entity_poly.pdbx_seq_one_letter_code
_entity_poly.pdbx_strand_id
1 'polypeptide(L)'
;MYAAQIQENLKKCREFYGHDGAYFVETGPFWSDLKSVSPEDPADYTRHYYLPVIELSSMMLDYFAYTQDREFAKSTLLPIAEAGVAFYDQHFKRDANGKLFISPVNSIEMFWKVNNPTPDIAGLKWVLNGLLVLPDTITTQASRDQWKRLLGELPEIPVGDRDGTRIILPHDLPFAKGNNSENPELYPIYPFRLFGLGKPGLDLARQTFKARKHRMMGCWSQEAVQAAYLGDSSTARKYVTSHLTRTDSRMRFPAFWTAGNDY
;
A
#
# COMPACT_ATOMS: atom_id res chain seq x y z
N MET A 1 -12.74 -14.61 3.17
CA MET A 1 -11.98 -14.35 4.39
C MET A 1 -12.19 -12.92 4.86
N TYR A 2 -11.60 -11.88 4.25
CA TYR A 2 -11.70 -10.48 4.70
C TYR A 2 -13.14 -9.94 4.80
N ALA A 3 -14.01 -10.25 3.84
CA ALA A 3 -15.42 -9.84 3.91
C ALA A 3 -16.15 -10.39 5.16
N ALA A 4 -15.78 -11.56 5.64
CA ALA A 4 -16.35 -12.13 6.86
C ALA A 4 -15.81 -11.45 8.13
N GLN A 5 -14.67 -10.78 8.06
CA GLN A 5 -14.02 -10.12 9.19
C GLN A 5 -14.36 -8.62 9.29
N ILE A 6 -15.01 -8.04 8.28
CA ILE A 6 -15.23 -6.59 8.23
C ILE A 6 -16.00 -6.07 9.46
N GLN A 7 -17.01 -6.78 9.90
CA GLN A 7 -17.83 -6.36 11.05
C GLN A 7 -17.00 -6.34 12.35
N GLU A 8 -16.12 -7.31 12.54
CA GLU A 8 -15.22 -7.34 13.69
C GLU A 8 -14.18 -6.20 13.61
N ASN A 9 -13.64 -5.94 12.44
CA ASN A 9 -12.68 -4.83 12.24
C ASN A 9 -13.34 -3.46 12.47
N LEU A 10 -14.58 -3.25 12.02
CA LEU A 10 -15.36 -2.05 12.32
C LEU A 10 -15.56 -1.86 13.82
N LYS A 11 -15.95 -2.94 14.52
CA LYS A 11 -16.12 -2.93 15.98
C LYS A 11 -14.80 -2.59 16.69
N LYS A 12 -13.70 -3.25 16.32
CA LYS A 12 -12.37 -3.00 16.88
C LYS A 12 -11.90 -1.57 16.65
N CYS A 13 -12.13 -1.02 15.47
CA CYS A 13 -11.79 0.36 15.18
C CYS A 13 -12.49 1.34 16.15
N ARG A 14 -13.79 1.14 16.39
CA ARG A 14 -14.55 1.95 17.37
C ARG A 14 -14.04 1.76 18.80
N GLU A 15 -13.74 0.52 19.20
CA GLU A 15 -13.22 0.21 20.54
C GLU A 15 -11.85 0.82 20.80
N PHE A 16 -10.93 0.73 19.84
CA PHE A 16 -9.54 1.15 20.01
C PHE A 16 -9.29 2.62 19.69
N TYR A 17 -9.98 3.15 18.69
CA TYR A 17 -9.71 4.51 18.18
C TYR A 17 -10.87 5.47 18.36
N GLY A 18 -12.07 4.99 18.73
CA GLY A 18 -13.24 5.83 18.99
C GLY A 18 -13.88 6.43 17.74
N HIS A 19 -13.61 5.90 16.56
CA HIS A 19 -14.17 6.37 15.29
C HIS A 19 -14.56 5.22 14.37
N ASP A 20 -15.31 5.54 13.31
CA ASP A 20 -15.70 4.59 12.28
C ASP A 20 -14.54 4.29 11.33
N GLY A 21 -14.71 3.23 10.56
CA GLY A 21 -13.71 2.72 9.61
C GLY A 21 -13.19 1.35 10.02
N ALA A 22 -12.34 0.80 9.18
CA ALA A 22 -11.68 -0.47 9.47
C ALA A 22 -10.26 -0.47 8.90
N TYR A 23 -9.37 -1.16 9.59
CA TYR A 23 -8.05 -1.50 9.08
C TYR A 23 -7.84 -3.01 9.24
N PHE A 24 -6.89 -3.54 8.50
CA PHE A 24 -6.47 -4.92 8.60
C PHE A 24 -5.01 -4.96 8.96
N VAL A 25 -4.64 -5.87 9.85
CA VAL A 25 -3.22 -6.07 10.16
C VAL A 25 -2.53 -6.79 9.02
N GLU A 26 -1.25 -6.52 8.85
CA GLU A 26 -0.41 -7.13 7.83
C GLU A 26 -0.42 -8.66 7.91
N THR A 27 -0.21 -9.20 9.11
CA THR A 27 -0.17 -10.63 9.39
C THR A 27 -1.38 -11.07 10.21
N GLY A 28 -2.58 -10.87 9.66
CA GLY A 28 -3.82 -11.27 10.33
C GLY A 28 -3.98 -12.78 10.42
N PRO A 29 -4.37 -13.32 11.59
CA PRO A 29 -4.63 -14.74 11.72
C PRO A 29 -5.82 -15.18 10.87
N PHE A 30 -5.74 -16.36 10.28
CA PHE A 30 -6.80 -16.90 9.44
C PHE A 30 -8.16 -17.00 10.16
N TRP A 31 -8.11 -17.23 11.47
CA TRP A 31 -9.28 -17.49 12.32
C TRP A 31 -9.82 -16.26 13.05
N SER A 32 -9.47 -15.06 12.61
CA SER A 32 -9.96 -13.81 13.18
C SER A 32 -9.67 -13.54 14.67
N ASP A 33 -8.66 -14.16 15.26
CA ASP A 33 -8.19 -13.69 16.56
C ASP A 33 -7.39 -12.40 16.40
N LEU A 34 -8.12 -11.28 16.42
CA LEU A 34 -7.56 -9.95 16.24
C LEU A 34 -6.90 -9.38 17.53
N LYS A 35 -6.48 -10.23 18.47
CA LYS A 35 -5.76 -9.78 19.67
C LYS A 35 -4.46 -9.06 19.33
N SER A 36 -3.83 -9.42 18.20
CA SER A 36 -2.64 -8.76 17.69
C SER A 36 -2.91 -7.36 17.09
N VAL A 37 -4.15 -6.91 17.05
CA VAL A 37 -4.56 -5.62 16.45
C VAL A 37 -4.70 -4.52 17.49
N SER A 38 -4.43 -4.80 18.76
CA SER A 38 -4.53 -3.81 19.83
C SER A 38 -3.51 -2.67 19.62
N PRO A 39 -3.91 -1.40 19.82
CA PRO A 39 -2.95 -0.29 19.92
C PRO A 39 -1.87 -0.50 20.99
N GLU A 40 -2.11 -1.43 21.90
CA GLU A 40 -1.18 -1.82 22.96
C GLU A 40 -0.23 -2.95 22.54
N ASP A 41 -0.35 -3.46 21.31
CA ASP A 41 0.59 -4.46 20.79
C ASP A 41 2.02 -3.91 20.87
N PRO A 42 2.95 -4.60 21.55
CA PRO A 42 4.34 -4.16 21.65
C PRO A 42 5.10 -4.22 20.33
N ALA A 43 4.57 -4.92 19.33
CA ALA A 43 5.22 -5.03 18.02
C ALA A 43 5.11 -3.71 17.24
N ASP A 44 6.16 -2.91 17.27
CA ASP A 44 6.20 -1.58 16.62
C ASP A 44 5.97 -1.64 15.10
N TYR A 45 6.31 -2.73 14.44
CA TYR A 45 6.14 -2.86 12.98
C TYR A 45 4.68 -3.05 12.57
N THR A 46 3.82 -3.64 13.39
CA THR A 46 2.40 -3.86 13.11
C THR A 46 1.49 -2.75 13.63
N ARG A 47 1.86 -2.10 14.72
CA ARG A 47 1.01 -1.15 15.45
C ARG A 47 0.50 0.02 14.62
N HIS A 48 1.33 0.58 13.76
CA HIS A 48 1.03 1.75 12.94
C HIS A 48 1.05 1.42 11.43
N TYR A 49 0.80 0.15 11.09
CA TYR A 49 0.81 -0.31 9.71
C TYR A 49 -0.63 -0.52 9.20
N TYR A 50 -1.21 0.52 8.60
CA TYR A 50 -2.62 0.53 8.19
C TYR A 50 -2.82 0.26 6.69
N LEU A 51 -1.75 0.24 5.91
CA LEU A 51 -1.77 0.07 4.45
C LEU A 51 -2.51 -1.19 3.95
N PRO A 52 -2.53 -2.35 4.64
CA PRO A 52 -3.13 -3.59 4.13
C PRO A 52 -4.57 -3.46 3.67
N VAL A 53 -5.41 -2.63 4.32
CA VAL A 53 -6.80 -2.41 3.87
C VAL A 53 -6.85 -1.71 2.51
N ILE A 54 -5.90 -0.84 2.22
CA ILE A 54 -5.78 -0.10 0.96
C ILE A 54 -5.25 -1.02 -0.15
N GLU A 55 -4.24 -1.85 0.15
CA GLU A 55 -3.74 -2.86 -0.80
C GLU A 55 -4.82 -3.87 -1.17
N LEU A 56 -5.56 -4.37 -0.17
CA LEU A 56 -6.69 -5.25 -0.39
C LEU A 56 -7.76 -4.60 -1.28
N SER A 57 -8.10 -3.33 -1.01
CA SER A 57 -9.05 -2.56 -1.82
C SER A 57 -8.56 -2.38 -3.25
N SER A 58 -7.26 -2.16 -3.46
CA SER A 58 -6.65 -2.09 -4.79
C SER A 58 -6.79 -3.41 -5.55
N MET A 59 -6.52 -4.56 -4.90
CA MET A 59 -6.70 -5.89 -5.52
C MET A 59 -8.16 -6.18 -5.84
N MET A 60 -9.09 -5.75 -5.01
CA MET A 60 -10.54 -5.89 -5.25
C MET A 60 -11.02 -5.03 -6.42
N LEU A 61 -10.48 -3.82 -6.57
CA LEU A 61 -10.74 -2.96 -7.73
C LEU A 61 -10.22 -3.61 -9.03
N ASP A 62 -9.05 -4.23 -8.98
CA ASP A 62 -8.52 -4.99 -10.12
C ASP A 62 -9.41 -6.18 -10.46
N TYR A 63 -9.84 -6.96 -9.47
CA TYR A 63 -10.78 -8.06 -9.70
C TYR A 63 -12.06 -7.57 -10.38
N PHE A 64 -12.65 -6.48 -9.88
CA PHE A 64 -13.83 -5.88 -10.50
C PHE A 64 -13.56 -5.40 -11.92
N ALA A 65 -12.41 -4.79 -12.19
CA ALA A 65 -12.04 -4.33 -13.52
C ALA A 65 -11.99 -5.46 -14.56
N TYR A 66 -11.52 -6.65 -14.15
CA TYR A 66 -11.45 -7.83 -15.01
C TYR A 66 -12.77 -8.59 -15.13
N THR A 67 -13.54 -8.69 -14.05
CA THR A 67 -14.74 -9.56 -14.01
C THR A 67 -16.03 -8.83 -14.28
N GLN A 68 -16.09 -7.52 -13.98
CA GLN A 68 -17.31 -6.71 -13.97
C GLN A 68 -18.41 -7.26 -13.05
N ASP A 69 -18.02 -8.03 -12.02
CA ASP A 69 -18.91 -8.65 -11.04
C ASP A 69 -19.49 -7.59 -10.11
N ARG A 70 -20.72 -7.16 -10.42
CA ARG A 70 -21.42 -6.12 -9.66
C ARG A 70 -21.85 -6.58 -8.26
N GLU A 71 -22.13 -7.86 -8.11
CA GLU A 71 -22.51 -8.41 -6.81
C GLU A 71 -21.31 -8.40 -5.86
N PHE A 72 -20.16 -8.86 -6.33
CA PHE A 72 -18.91 -8.73 -5.61
C PHE A 72 -18.60 -7.26 -5.25
N ALA A 73 -18.80 -6.35 -6.19
CA ALA A 73 -18.53 -4.93 -5.91
C ALA A 73 -19.40 -4.37 -4.80
N LYS A 74 -20.71 -4.71 -4.76
CA LYS A 74 -21.64 -4.26 -3.74
C LYS A 74 -21.43 -4.95 -2.40
N SER A 75 -21.24 -6.26 -2.41
CA SER A 75 -21.22 -7.08 -1.20
C SER A 75 -19.85 -7.17 -0.52
N THR A 76 -18.78 -6.90 -1.26
CA THR A 76 -17.41 -7.13 -0.78
C THR A 76 -16.49 -5.93 -0.98
N LEU A 77 -16.33 -5.45 -2.22
CA LEU A 77 -15.41 -4.36 -2.52
C LEU A 77 -15.81 -3.06 -1.79
N LEU A 78 -17.03 -2.58 -2.00
CA LEU A 78 -17.47 -1.30 -1.43
C LEU A 78 -17.44 -1.30 0.11
N PRO A 79 -17.99 -2.29 0.84
CA PRO A 79 -17.94 -2.30 2.29
C PRO A 79 -16.50 -2.25 2.85
N ILE A 80 -15.55 -2.94 2.22
CA ILE A 80 -14.16 -2.97 2.68
C ILE A 80 -13.44 -1.66 2.32
N ALA A 81 -13.55 -1.23 1.07
CA ALA A 81 -12.85 -0.04 0.60
C ALA A 81 -13.38 1.25 1.28
N GLU A 82 -14.70 1.38 1.43
CA GLU A 82 -15.30 2.50 2.15
C GLU A 82 -14.87 2.53 3.63
N ALA A 83 -14.83 1.38 4.29
CA ALA A 83 -14.38 1.30 5.67
C ALA A 83 -12.89 1.65 5.81
N GLY A 84 -12.03 1.19 4.88
CA GLY A 84 -10.62 1.56 4.86
C GLY A 84 -10.40 3.05 4.61
N VAL A 85 -11.11 3.62 3.64
CA VAL A 85 -11.08 5.07 3.35
C VAL A 85 -11.59 5.88 4.54
N ALA A 86 -12.69 5.45 5.20
CA ALA A 86 -13.24 6.10 6.38
C ALA A 86 -12.24 6.05 7.55
N PHE A 87 -11.50 4.97 7.71
CA PHE A 87 -10.44 4.89 8.71
C PHE A 87 -9.42 6.03 8.54
N TYR A 88 -8.83 6.18 7.36
CA TYR A 88 -7.86 7.25 7.11
C TYR A 88 -8.46 8.65 7.28
N ASP A 89 -9.70 8.85 6.80
CA ASP A 89 -10.40 10.12 6.89
C ASP A 89 -10.64 10.58 8.34
N GLN A 90 -10.96 9.65 9.24
CA GLN A 90 -11.31 9.95 10.63
C GLN A 90 -10.12 9.82 11.59
N HIS A 91 -9.17 8.93 11.31
CA HIS A 91 -8.02 8.69 12.17
C HIS A 91 -7.01 9.83 12.13
N PHE A 92 -6.78 10.40 10.97
CA PHE A 92 -5.75 11.41 10.78
C PHE A 92 -6.31 12.84 10.72
N LYS A 93 -5.58 13.75 11.35
CA LYS A 93 -5.93 15.19 11.36
C LYS A 93 -5.60 15.82 10.01
N ARG A 94 -6.09 17.06 9.83
CA ARG A 94 -5.68 17.93 8.72
C ARG A 94 -4.62 18.91 9.19
N ASP A 95 -3.69 19.21 8.32
CA ASP A 95 -2.70 20.25 8.53
C ASP A 95 -3.31 21.66 8.38
N ALA A 96 -2.49 22.71 8.54
CA ALA A 96 -2.93 24.10 8.41
C ALA A 96 -3.46 24.46 7.00
N ASN A 97 -3.14 23.65 5.98
CA ASN A 97 -3.60 23.83 4.60
C ASN A 97 -4.84 22.96 4.29
N GLY A 98 -5.42 22.30 5.29
CA GLY A 98 -6.55 21.39 5.11
C GLY A 98 -6.19 20.05 4.47
N LYS A 99 -4.90 19.72 4.36
CA LYS A 99 -4.44 18.44 3.85
C LYS A 99 -4.40 17.38 4.95
N LEU A 100 -4.72 16.14 4.61
CA LEU A 100 -4.60 15.01 5.52
C LEU A 100 -3.14 14.85 5.95
N PHE A 101 -2.89 14.85 7.26
CA PHE A 101 -1.57 14.62 7.84
C PHE A 101 -1.49 13.21 8.41
N ILE A 102 -0.96 12.30 7.62
CA ILE A 102 -0.89 10.86 7.92
C ILE A 102 0.30 10.63 8.86
N SER A 103 0.07 10.64 10.17
CA SER A 103 1.11 10.51 11.20
C SER A 103 0.52 10.15 12.58
N PRO A 104 1.19 9.28 13.37
CA PRO A 104 2.33 8.45 13.01
C PRO A 104 1.88 7.19 12.24
N VAL A 105 2.60 6.81 11.18
CA VAL A 105 2.34 5.61 10.40
C VAL A 105 3.65 4.94 10.00
N ASN A 106 3.64 3.63 9.84
CA ASN A 106 4.77 2.90 9.31
C ASN A 106 4.74 2.96 7.77
N SER A 107 5.84 3.43 7.17
CA SER A 107 6.03 3.31 5.72
C SER A 107 6.47 1.87 5.44
N ILE A 108 5.48 0.99 5.32
CA ILE A 108 5.61 -0.46 5.37
C ILE A 108 6.43 -0.91 6.61
N GLU A 109 7.08 -2.06 6.62
CA GLU A 109 7.96 -2.46 7.72
C GLU A 109 9.29 -1.69 7.77
N MET A 110 9.59 -0.91 6.71
CA MET A 110 10.88 -0.27 6.53
C MET A 110 11.11 0.92 7.46
N PHE A 111 10.16 1.85 7.55
CA PHE A 111 10.31 3.06 8.37
C PHE A 111 9.12 3.21 9.31
N TRP A 112 9.40 3.24 10.62
CA TRP A 112 8.37 3.24 11.64
C TRP A 112 8.08 4.64 12.17
N LYS A 113 6.79 4.90 12.43
CA LYS A 113 6.29 6.14 13.04
C LYS A 113 6.74 7.40 12.29
N VAL A 114 6.63 7.34 10.97
CA VAL A 114 6.96 8.46 10.08
C VAL A 114 5.72 9.29 9.74
N ASN A 115 5.93 10.38 9.00
CA ASN A 115 4.88 11.26 8.51
C ASN A 115 4.66 11.06 7.01
N ASN A 116 3.41 11.13 6.58
CA ASN A 116 3.01 11.12 5.18
C ASN A 116 3.73 10.03 4.37
N PRO A 117 3.60 8.74 4.75
CA PRO A 117 4.28 7.67 4.05
C PRO A 117 3.80 7.56 2.62
N THR A 118 4.74 7.43 1.71
CA THR A 118 4.48 7.34 0.26
C THR A 118 3.57 6.19 -0.13
N PRO A 119 3.68 4.97 0.44
CA PRO A 119 2.76 3.88 0.14
C PRO A 119 1.30 4.22 0.44
N ASP A 120 1.03 4.82 1.61
CA ASP A 120 -0.32 5.17 2.03
C ASP A 120 -0.93 6.24 1.14
N ILE A 121 -0.18 7.31 0.85
CA ILE A 121 -0.64 8.39 -0.05
C ILE A 121 -0.93 7.82 -1.46
N ALA A 122 -0.02 7.01 -1.99
CA ALA A 122 -0.17 6.43 -3.31
C ALA A 122 -1.36 5.46 -3.37
N GLY A 123 -1.51 4.65 -2.34
CA GLY A 123 -2.62 3.70 -2.21
C GLY A 123 -3.96 4.41 -2.12
N LEU A 124 -4.08 5.42 -1.27
CA LEU A 124 -5.30 6.23 -1.16
C LEU A 124 -5.63 6.92 -2.48
N LYS A 125 -4.65 7.55 -3.15
CA LYS A 125 -4.86 8.15 -4.48
C LYS A 125 -5.36 7.11 -5.49
N TRP A 126 -4.78 5.91 -5.49
CA TRP A 126 -5.19 4.83 -6.40
C TRP A 126 -6.61 4.33 -6.09
N VAL A 127 -6.89 4.01 -4.83
CA VAL A 127 -8.20 3.46 -4.41
C VAL A 127 -9.32 4.49 -4.63
N LEU A 128 -9.13 5.73 -4.20
CA LEU A 128 -10.15 6.78 -4.38
C LEU A 128 -10.47 7.03 -5.86
N ASN A 129 -9.46 7.09 -6.74
CA ASN A 129 -9.70 7.20 -8.17
C ASN A 129 -10.41 5.96 -8.72
N GLY A 130 -10.05 4.75 -8.27
CA GLY A 130 -10.72 3.51 -8.64
C GLY A 130 -12.19 3.47 -8.23
N LEU A 131 -12.50 3.92 -7.00
CA LEU A 131 -13.88 4.04 -6.52
C LEU A 131 -14.71 5.05 -7.32
N LEU A 132 -14.10 6.18 -7.71
CA LEU A 132 -14.77 7.23 -8.48
C LEU A 132 -15.12 6.83 -9.92
N VAL A 133 -14.47 5.81 -10.49
CA VAL A 133 -14.78 5.30 -11.84
C VAL A 133 -15.75 4.10 -11.80
N LEU A 134 -16.16 3.63 -10.62
CA LEU A 134 -17.19 2.61 -10.51
C LEU A 134 -18.53 3.11 -11.07
N PRO A 135 -19.37 2.24 -11.63
CA PRO A 135 -20.70 2.63 -12.14
C PRO A 135 -21.59 3.28 -11.07
N ASP A 136 -22.33 4.32 -11.45
CA ASP A 136 -23.26 5.02 -10.54
C ASP A 136 -24.39 4.11 -10.01
N THR A 137 -24.62 2.98 -10.69
CA THR A 137 -25.63 1.98 -10.27
C THR A 137 -25.20 1.15 -9.05
N ILE A 138 -23.93 1.25 -8.64
CA ILE A 138 -23.40 0.53 -7.47
C ILE A 138 -22.81 1.46 -6.41
N THR A 139 -22.73 2.75 -6.67
CA THR A 139 -22.22 3.77 -5.75
C THR A 139 -23.32 4.79 -5.43
N THR A 140 -23.16 5.56 -4.33
CA THR A 140 -24.05 6.66 -4.01
C THR A 140 -23.39 8.01 -4.30
N GLN A 141 -24.19 9.05 -4.54
CA GLN A 141 -23.66 10.40 -4.71
C GLN A 141 -22.90 10.88 -3.45
N ALA A 142 -23.44 10.56 -2.26
CA ALA A 142 -22.82 10.91 -0.98
C ALA A 142 -21.41 10.26 -0.84
N SER A 143 -21.28 8.96 -1.17
CA SER A 143 -19.97 8.28 -1.17
C SER A 143 -18.99 8.94 -2.15
N ARG A 144 -19.46 9.25 -3.37
CA ARG A 144 -18.63 9.90 -4.40
C ARG A 144 -18.16 11.29 -3.97
N ASP A 145 -19.01 12.07 -3.33
CA ASP A 145 -18.65 13.42 -2.85
C ASP A 145 -17.62 13.32 -1.71
N GLN A 146 -17.78 12.36 -0.82
CA GLN A 146 -16.79 12.07 0.23
C GLN A 146 -15.43 11.68 -0.38
N TRP A 147 -15.42 10.76 -1.36
CA TRP A 147 -14.17 10.32 -2.01
C TRP A 147 -13.49 11.45 -2.76
N LYS A 148 -14.24 12.31 -3.46
CA LYS A 148 -13.69 13.51 -4.13
C LYS A 148 -13.08 14.49 -3.14
N ARG A 149 -13.78 14.75 -2.03
CA ARG A 149 -13.27 15.63 -0.97
C ARG A 149 -11.95 15.07 -0.42
N LEU A 150 -11.94 13.81 0.01
CA LEU A 150 -10.74 13.20 0.58
C LEU A 150 -9.58 13.15 -0.42
N LEU A 151 -9.85 12.82 -1.69
CA LEU A 151 -8.84 12.84 -2.75
C LEU A 151 -8.21 14.23 -2.90
N GLY A 152 -9.02 15.30 -2.80
CA GLY A 152 -8.56 16.69 -2.80
C GLY A 152 -7.77 17.09 -1.56
N GLU A 153 -8.01 16.42 -0.44
CA GLU A 153 -7.32 16.66 0.83
C GLU A 153 -6.03 15.84 1.00
N LEU A 154 -5.77 14.85 0.13
CA LEU A 154 -4.53 14.07 0.24
C LEU A 154 -3.30 14.95 0.08
N PRO A 155 -2.23 14.70 0.85
CA PRO A 155 -0.94 15.35 0.64
C PRO A 155 -0.33 14.91 -0.69
N GLU A 156 0.64 15.67 -1.18
CA GLU A 156 1.44 15.25 -2.32
C GLU A 156 2.40 14.13 -1.92
N ILE A 157 2.74 13.28 -2.89
CA ILE A 157 3.77 12.25 -2.71
C ILE A 157 5.09 12.95 -2.41
N PRO A 158 5.77 12.63 -1.31
CA PRO A 158 7.05 13.24 -0.96
C PRO A 158 8.10 13.06 -2.07
N VAL A 159 8.73 14.15 -2.46
CA VAL A 159 9.81 14.18 -3.45
C VAL A 159 10.95 15.01 -2.88
N GLY A 160 12.16 14.53 -3.03
CA GLY A 160 13.34 15.21 -2.54
C GLY A 160 14.60 14.81 -3.30
N ASP A 161 15.73 15.24 -2.78
CA ASP A 161 17.04 14.91 -3.32
C ASP A 161 17.71 13.80 -2.52
N ARG A 162 18.32 12.87 -3.23
CA ARG A 162 19.21 11.85 -2.68
C ARG A 162 20.49 11.83 -3.52
N ASP A 163 21.59 12.26 -2.94
CA ASP A 163 22.90 12.30 -3.57
C ASP A 163 22.92 13.02 -4.95
N GLY A 164 22.26 14.20 -5.01
CA GLY A 164 22.15 15.01 -6.20
C GLY A 164 21.12 14.51 -7.22
N THR A 165 20.32 13.50 -6.87
CA THR A 165 19.27 12.97 -7.75
C THR A 165 17.89 13.19 -7.13
N ARG A 166 17.01 13.86 -7.88
CA ARG A 166 15.61 14.05 -7.48
C ARG A 166 14.85 12.73 -7.58
N ILE A 167 14.25 12.29 -6.46
CA ILE A 167 13.55 11.02 -6.34
C ILE A 167 12.25 11.16 -5.55
N ILE A 168 11.38 10.16 -5.64
CA ILE A 168 10.31 9.94 -4.69
C ILE A 168 10.94 9.51 -3.36
N LEU A 169 10.53 10.11 -2.25
CA LEU A 169 10.97 9.74 -0.91
C LEU A 169 10.00 8.71 -0.31
N PRO A 170 10.44 7.84 0.61
CA PRO A 170 9.56 6.87 1.27
C PRO A 170 8.53 7.50 2.23
N HIS A 171 8.79 8.71 2.70
CA HIS A 171 8.00 9.51 3.64
C HIS A 171 8.58 10.92 3.72
N ASP A 172 7.95 11.83 4.45
CA ASP A 172 8.41 13.23 4.57
C ASP A 172 9.19 13.53 5.87
N LEU A 173 9.43 12.53 6.75
CA LEU A 173 10.22 12.72 7.97
C LEU A 173 11.73 12.60 7.67
N PRO A 174 12.53 13.65 7.87
CA PRO A 174 13.98 13.59 7.68
C PRO A 174 14.63 12.57 8.64
N PHE A 175 15.65 11.87 8.17
CA PHE A 175 16.53 11.01 8.98
C PHE A 175 15.87 9.82 9.68
N ALA A 176 14.69 9.37 9.26
CA ALA A 176 14.12 8.15 9.80
C ALA A 176 15.04 6.94 9.54
N LYS A 177 15.23 6.14 10.59
CA LYS A 177 16.05 4.92 10.52
C LYS A 177 15.26 3.82 9.80
N GLY A 178 15.88 3.18 8.81
CA GLY A 178 15.34 1.96 8.20
C GLY A 178 15.49 0.75 9.12
N ASN A 179 14.47 -0.08 9.18
CA ASN A 179 14.40 -1.28 10.03
C ASN A 179 14.36 -2.58 9.21
N ASN A 180 14.13 -2.50 7.90
CA ASN A 180 14.02 -3.62 7.00
C ASN A 180 14.78 -3.34 5.68
N SER A 181 14.60 -4.16 4.66
CA SER A 181 15.29 -4.09 3.36
C SER A 181 14.34 -3.87 2.18
N GLU A 182 13.37 -2.99 2.35
CA GLU A 182 12.33 -2.69 1.35
C GLU A 182 12.49 -1.28 0.76
N ASN A 183 11.77 -1.00 -0.32
CA ASN A 183 11.80 0.28 -1.03
C ASN A 183 10.37 0.89 -1.10
N PRO A 184 9.87 1.50 -0.01
CA PRO A 184 8.52 2.08 0.02
C PRO A 184 8.31 3.16 -1.05
N GLU A 185 9.35 3.87 -1.44
CA GLU A 185 9.35 4.87 -2.51
C GLU A 185 8.95 4.33 -3.89
N LEU A 186 8.94 3.01 -4.07
CA LEU A 186 8.56 2.35 -5.33
C LEU A 186 7.08 1.93 -5.38
N TYR A 187 6.34 2.02 -4.28
CA TYR A 187 4.91 1.68 -4.23
C TYR A 187 4.03 2.49 -5.21
N PRO A 188 4.33 3.76 -5.49
CA PRO A 188 3.63 4.50 -6.54
C PRO A 188 3.83 3.94 -7.96
N ILE A 189 4.87 3.10 -8.19
CA ILE A 189 5.09 2.40 -9.46
C ILE A 189 4.30 1.09 -9.44
N TYR A 190 4.47 0.28 -8.40
CA TYR A 190 3.74 -0.94 -8.14
C TYR A 190 3.71 -1.20 -6.61
N PRO A 191 2.55 -1.51 -6.02
CA PRO A 191 1.29 -1.95 -6.66
C PRO A 191 0.36 -0.83 -7.17
N PHE A 192 0.57 0.44 -6.80
CA PHE A 192 -0.45 1.47 -7.03
C PHE A 192 -0.40 2.17 -8.40
N ARG A 193 0.53 1.86 -9.27
CA ARG A 193 0.55 2.22 -10.70
C ARG A 193 0.23 3.69 -11.02
N LEU A 194 0.62 4.63 -10.14
CA LEU A 194 0.48 6.06 -10.38
C LEU A 194 1.51 6.56 -11.40
N PHE A 195 2.69 5.93 -11.41
CA PHE A 195 3.78 6.18 -12.36
C PHE A 195 4.03 4.95 -13.22
N GLY A 196 4.43 5.18 -14.46
CA GLY A 196 4.75 4.10 -15.40
C GLY A 196 4.74 4.59 -16.85
N LEU A 197 4.88 3.67 -17.80
CA LEU A 197 4.81 3.98 -19.22
C LEU A 197 3.49 4.68 -19.57
N GLY A 198 3.59 5.77 -20.34
CA GLY A 198 2.44 6.57 -20.77
C GLY A 198 1.84 7.46 -19.67
N LYS A 199 2.45 7.53 -18.47
CA LYS A 199 1.98 8.35 -17.37
C LYS A 199 2.94 9.51 -17.08
N PRO A 200 2.42 10.65 -16.55
CA PRO A 200 3.26 11.74 -16.10
C PRO A 200 4.26 11.28 -15.03
N GLY A 201 5.44 11.92 -14.97
CA GLY A 201 6.44 11.65 -13.94
C GLY A 201 7.25 10.36 -14.15
N LEU A 202 7.21 9.76 -15.35
CA LEU A 202 7.97 8.55 -15.67
C LEU A 202 9.47 8.70 -15.38
N ASP A 203 10.07 9.85 -15.69
CA ASP A 203 11.50 10.08 -15.46
C ASP A 203 11.84 10.14 -13.98
N LEU A 204 10.99 10.78 -13.16
CA LEU A 204 11.13 10.77 -11.70
C LEU A 204 11.07 9.35 -11.16
N ALA A 205 10.11 8.55 -11.63
CA ALA A 205 9.95 7.16 -11.21
C ALA A 205 11.17 6.29 -11.61
N ARG A 206 11.71 6.50 -12.83
CA ARG A 206 12.94 5.82 -13.29
C ARG A 206 14.16 6.20 -12.47
N GLN A 207 14.31 7.48 -12.13
CA GLN A 207 15.38 7.96 -11.25
C GLN A 207 15.25 7.33 -9.87
N THR A 208 14.04 7.30 -9.29
CA THR A 208 13.77 6.65 -8.00
C THR A 208 14.14 5.17 -8.02
N PHE A 209 13.69 4.43 -9.05
CA PHE A 209 14.03 3.02 -9.21
C PHE A 209 15.54 2.79 -9.33
N LYS A 210 16.24 3.64 -10.07
CA LYS A 210 17.70 3.57 -10.23
C LYS A 210 18.43 3.86 -8.92
N ALA A 211 17.95 4.83 -8.13
CA ALA A 211 18.55 5.28 -6.88
C ALA A 211 18.12 4.48 -5.65
N ARG A 212 17.24 3.46 -5.77
CA ARG A 212 16.80 2.65 -4.65
C ARG A 212 17.96 2.00 -3.90
N LYS A 213 17.83 1.91 -2.59
CA LYS A 213 18.91 1.37 -1.73
C LYS A 213 18.96 -0.15 -1.75
N HIS A 214 17.79 -0.78 -1.62
CA HIS A 214 17.69 -2.23 -1.53
C HIS A 214 17.45 -2.81 -2.93
N ARG A 215 18.35 -3.66 -3.38
CA ARG A 215 18.31 -4.31 -4.69
C ARG A 215 18.24 -5.80 -4.49
N MET A 216 17.07 -6.26 -4.14
CA MET A 216 16.83 -7.67 -3.88
C MET A 216 16.43 -8.40 -5.17
N MET A 217 16.80 -9.66 -5.27
CA MET A 217 16.43 -10.53 -6.39
C MET A 217 15.83 -11.84 -5.87
N GLY A 218 14.91 -11.75 -4.94
CA GLY A 218 14.26 -12.93 -4.38
C GLY A 218 13.20 -12.54 -3.35
N CYS A 219 12.52 -13.51 -2.82
CA CYS A 219 11.55 -13.33 -1.75
C CYS A 219 10.46 -12.30 -2.11
N TRP A 220 10.33 -11.25 -1.32
CA TRP A 220 9.35 -10.16 -1.46
C TRP A 220 9.63 -9.17 -2.60
N SER A 221 10.70 -9.39 -3.38
CA SER A 221 11.15 -8.44 -4.38
C SER A 221 10.12 -8.21 -5.48
N GLN A 222 9.69 -6.97 -5.65
CA GLN A 222 8.77 -6.52 -6.69
C GLN A 222 9.48 -5.84 -7.86
N GLU A 223 10.80 -5.74 -7.83
CA GLU A 223 11.59 -4.95 -8.79
C GLU A 223 11.43 -5.40 -10.24
N ALA A 224 11.18 -6.68 -10.48
CA ALA A 224 10.91 -7.16 -11.85
C ALA A 224 9.64 -6.54 -12.44
N VAL A 225 8.57 -6.46 -11.63
CA VAL A 225 7.29 -5.85 -12.01
C VAL A 225 7.45 -4.34 -12.15
N GLN A 226 8.13 -3.70 -11.20
CA GLN A 226 8.40 -2.26 -11.23
C GLN A 226 9.22 -1.87 -12.47
N ALA A 227 10.28 -2.63 -12.80
CA ALA A 227 11.05 -2.41 -14.02
C ALA A 227 10.19 -2.52 -15.29
N ALA A 228 9.30 -3.51 -15.35
CA ALA A 228 8.37 -3.67 -16.47
C ALA A 228 7.42 -2.46 -16.60
N TYR A 229 6.83 -1.97 -15.51
CA TYR A 229 6.00 -0.77 -15.52
C TYR A 229 6.74 0.49 -15.97
N LEU A 230 8.05 0.57 -15.70
CA LEU A 230 8.92 1.67 -16.13
C LEU A 230 9.42 1.52 -17.59
N GLY A 231 9.09 0.41 -18.27
CA GLY A 231 9.52 0.12 -19.63
C GLY A 231 10.97 -0.38 -19.72
N ASP A 232 11.59 -0.76 -18.62
CA ASP A 232 12.92 -1.40 -18.60
C ASP A 232 12.77 -2.92 -18.72
N SER A 233 12.49 -3.37 -19.95
CA SER A 233 12.27 -4.78 -20.25
C SER A 233 13.54 -5.63 -20.03
N SER A 234 14.70 -5.05 -20.20
CA SER A 234 15.98 -5.75 -20.01
C SER A 234 16.21 -6.09 -18.53
N THR A 235 16.00 -5.13 -17.64
CA THR A 235 16.09 -5.32 -16.19
C THR A 235 14.99 -6.25 -15.70
N ALA A 236 13.75 -6.08 -16.16
CA ALA A 236 12.64 -6.96 -15.82
C ALA A 236 12.93 -8.41 -16.15
N ARG A 237 13.37 -8.67 -17.41
CA ARG A 237 13.78 -10.02 -17.86
C ARG A 237 14.92 -10.59 -17.02
N LYS A 238 15.96 -9.80 -16.77
CA LYS A 238 17.10 -10.21 -15.94
C LYS A 238 16.65 -10.67 -14.56
N TYR A 239 15.81 -9.89 -13.89
CA TYR A 239 15.34 -10.22 -12.54
C TYR A 239 14.45 -11.46 -12.52
N VAL A 240 13.50 -11.58 -13.45
CA VAL A 240 12.65 -12.79 -13.56
C VAL A 240 13.52 -14.02 -13.82
N THR A 241 14.45 -13.96 -14.79
CA THR A 241 15.33 -15.09 -15.10
C THR A 241 16.20 -15.47 -13.91
N SER A 242 16.82 -14.48 -13.26
CA SER A 242 17.66 -14.73 -12.08
C SER A 242 16.87 -15.35 -10.93
N HIS A 243 15.65 -14.90 -10.72
CA HIS A 243 14.76 -15.46 -9.69
C HIS A 243 14.40 -16.91 -10.01
N LEU A 244 13.97 -17.20 -11.23
CA LEU A 244 13.54 -18.54 -11.65
C LEU A 244 14.69 -19.56 -11.71
N THR A 245 15.92 -19.10 -11.96
CA THR A 245 17.11 -19.96 -12.07
C THR A 245 17.90 -20.06 -10.77
N ARG A 246 17.54 -19.30 -9.75
CA ARG A 246 18.18 -19.36 -8.43
C ARG A 246 17.96 -20.75 -7.82
N THR A 247 19.04 -21.40 -7.42
CA THR A 247 19.03 -22.66 -6.73
C THR A 247 19.65 -22.52 -5.34
N ASP A 248 19.12 -23.27 -4.37
CA ASP A 248 19.68 -23.42 -3.04
C ASP A 248 19.66 -24.90 -2.70
N SER A 249 20.77 -25.45 -2.22
CA SER A 249 20.91 -26.88 -1.93
C SER A 249 19.92 -27.40 -0.87
N ARG A 250 19.34 -26.48 -0.08
CA ARG A 250 18.33 -26.79 0.94
C ARG A 250 16.91 -26.84 0.37
N MET A 251 16.70 -26.44 -0.87
CA MET A 251 15.40 -26.32 -1.50
C MET A 251 15.24 -27.34 -2.62
N ARG A 252 14.07 -27.96 -2.68
CA ARG A 252 13.75 -28.99 -3.69
C ARG A 252 13.61 -28.41 -5.11
N PHE A 253 13.14 -27.19 -5.21
CA PHE A 253 12.85 -26.51 -6.49
C PHE A 253 13.59 -25.18 -6.57
N PRO A 254 14.01 -24.75 -7.76
CA PRO A 254 14.53 -23.40 -7.96
C PRO A 254 13.46 -22.34 -7.64
N ALA A 255 13.89 -21.12 -7.42
CA ALA A 255 13.04 -19.96 -7.14
C ALA A 255 12.27 -19.99 -5.80
N PHE A 256 12.44 -20.98 -4.96
CA PHE A 256 11.87 -21.00 -3.61
C PHE A 256 12.75 -20.22 -2.63
N TRP A 257 12.14 -19.79 -1.53
CA TRP A 257 12.85 -19.14 -0.44
C TRP A 257 13.71 -20.13 0.31
N THR A 258 14.82 -19.65 0.84
CA THR A 258 15.65 -20.45 1.74
C THR A 258 14.95 -20.61 3.07
N ALA A 259 14.89 -21.84 3.57
CA ALA A 259 14.37 -22.10 4.91
C ALA A 259 15.15 -21.26 5.96
N GLY A 260 14.41 -20.60 6.84
CA GLY A 260 14.96 -19.76 7.91
C GLY A 260 14.87 -18.27 7.65
N ASN A 261 14.31 -17.84 6.52
CA ASN A 261 13.89 -16.45 6.31
C ASN A 261 12.36 -16.41 6.45
N ASP A 262 11.88 -15.84 7.51
CA ASP A 262 10.48 -15.51 7.83
C ASP A 262 9.49 -16.66 8.00
N TYR A 263 9.81 -17.92 7.66
CA TYR A 263 8.94 -19.10 7.92
C TYR A 263 9.74 -20.40 8.03
#